data_e2f24ebd90359e1dda7c2655841901f1
#
_entry.id   e2f24ebd90359e1dda7c2655841901f1
#
_cell.length_a   1.000
_cell.length_b   1.000
_cell.length_c   1.000
_cell.angle_alpha   90.00
_cell.angle_beta   90.00
_cell.angle_gamma   90.00
#
_symmetry.space_group_name_H-M   'P 1'
#
loop_
_entity.id
_entity.type
_entity.pdbx_description
1 polymer ?
#
loop_
_entity_poly.entity_id
_entity_poly.type
_entity_poly.pdbx_seq_one_letter_code
_entity_poly.pdbx_strand_id
1 'polypeptide(L)'
;DAGQRSMPGGGSEILSNEVKATVSRFKPKDTVDQWTKVHEAAHKVGLESTATMMYGHVEKDHHIIESFEHIRNVQDLALKNGNDGGFTAFIPWSYKKDNTALAKFVDDEAGPNQYLRIIALSRIMLDNIPHIQASWFSEGKKTGQIALRFGADDFGGTLFDENVMLAAGFYNRTTE
;
A
#
# COMPACT_ATOMS: atom_id res chain seq x y z
N ASP A 1 -27.83 -8.20 -5.39
CA ASP A 1 -26.55 -8.89 -5.56
C ASP A 1 -26.08 -8.62 -7.00
N ALA A 2 -25.17 -7.68 -7.17
CA ALA A 2 -24.67 -7.24 -8.49
C ALA A 2 -23.46 -8.10 -8.97
N GLY A 3 -23.14 -9.20 -8.27
CA GLY A 3 -22.02 -10.07 -8.62
C GLY A 3 -20.64 -9.49 -8.33
N GLN A 4 -20.54 -8.50 -7.45
CA GLN A 4 -19.26 -7.94 -7.03
C GLN A 4 -18.44 -9.00 -6.29
N ARG A 5 -17.19 -9.21 -6.70
CA ARG A 5 -16.27 -10.18 -6.10
C ARG A 5 -15.10 -9.52 -5.37
N SER A 6 -14.76 -8.30 -5.72
CA SER A 6 -13.64 -7.60 -5.13
C SER A 6 -13.95 -6.12 -4.88
N MET A 7 -13.17 -5.52 -4.00
CA MET A 7 -13.15 -4.08 -3.81
C MET A 7 -11.69 -3.58 -3.86
N PRO A 8 -11.45 -2.33 -4.31
CA PRO A 8 -10.11 -1.76 -4.25
C PRO A 8 -9.66 -1.63 -2.79
N GLY A 9 -8.38 -1.84 -2.54
CA GLY A 9 -7.76 -1.55 -1.25
C GLY A 9 -7.81 -0.04 -1.01
N GLY A 10 -8.58 0.38 -0.04
CA GLY A 10 -8.71 1.81 0.29
C GLY A 10 -7.54 2.30 1.13
N GLY A 11 -6.94 3.41 0.72
CA GLY A 11 -5.87 4.19 1.30
C GLY A 11 -5.59 4.03 2.78
N SER A 12 -4.94 2.93 3.16
CA SER A 12 -4.47 2.73 4.53
C SER A 12 -3.30 3.64 4.84
N GLU A 13 -2.53 3.97 3.82
CA GLU A 13 -1.25 4.67 3.92
C GLU A 13 -0.37 4.02 4.98
N ILE A 14 -0.13 4.69 6.10
CA ILE A 14 0.46 4.07 7.29
C ILE A 14 -0.65 3.80 8.31
N LEU A 15 -0.80 2.55 8.75
CA LEU A 15 -1.78 2.13 9.75
C LEU A 15 -1.30 2.45 11.16
N SER A 16 -1.15 3.74 11.43
CA SER A 16 -0.89 4.31 12.75
C SER A 16 -1.77 5.54 12.95
N ASN A 17 -2.52 5.60 14.04
CA ASN A 17 -3.40 6.73 14.35
C ASN A 17 -2.59 8.01 14.58
N GLU A 18 -1.35 7.92 15.07
CA GLU A 18 -0.44 9.05 15.23
C GLU A 18 -0.07 9.66 13.87
N VAL A 19 0.34 8.80 12.92
CA VAL A 19 0.68 9.22 11.55
C VAL A 19 -0.54 9.77 10.83
N LYS A 20 -1.68 9.09 10.91
CA LYS A 20 -2.95 9.55 10.30
C LYS A 20 -3.35 10.93 10.82
N ALA A 21 -3.23 11.20 12.12
CA ALA A 21 -3.52 12.51 12.71
C ALA A 21 -2.56 13.60 12.22
N THR A 22 -1.28 13.27 12.02
CA THR A 22 -0.26 14.19 11.53
C THR A 22 -0.48 14.56 10.07
N VAL A 23 -0.80 13.58 9.22
CA VAL A 23 -1.02 13.77 7.79
C VAL A 23 -2.35 14.50 7.53
N SER A 24 -3.39 14.17 8.27
CA SER A 24 -4.72 14.78 8.15
C SER A 24 -4.92 15.90 9.17
N ARG A 25 -4.41 17.09 8.86
CA ARG A 25 -4.36 18.25 9.78
C ARG A 25 -5.65 18.63 10.48
N PHE A 26 -6.81 18.27 9.93
CA PHE A 26 -8.10 18.74 10.46
C PHE A 26 -9.03 17.62 10.89
N LYS A 27 -9.00 16.49 10.19
CA LYS A 27 -9.80 15.31 10.53
C LYS A 27 -9.21 14.10 9.77
N PRO A 28 -8.70 13.09 10.46
CA PRO A 28 -8.34 11.83 9.82
C PRO A 28 -9.53 11.30 9.03
N LYS A 29 -9.31 10.84 7.79
CA LYS A 29 -10.36 10.24 6.97
C LYS A 29 -10.96 9.04 7.68
N ASP A 30 -10.10 8.25 8.32
CA ASP A 30 -10.42 7.03 9.04
C ASP A 30 -9.42 6.82 10.18
N THR A 31 -9.76 5.94 11.09
CA THR A 31 -8.84 5.38 12.07
C THR A 31 -8.36 4.01 11.62
N VAL A 32 -7.29 3.49 12.25
CA VAL A 32 -6.83 2.12 12.03
C VAL A 32 -7.95 1.12 12.28
N ASP A 33 -8.71 1.28 13.37
CA ASP A 33 -9.85 0.44 13.71
C ASP A 33 -10.96 0.47 12.64
N GLN A 34 -11.27 1.63 12.08
CA GLN A 34 -12.26 1.74 11.00
C GLN A 34 -11.80 1.05 9.74
N TRP A 35 -10.53 1.24 9.34
CA TRP A 35 -9.96 0.56 8.19
C TRP A 35 -9.99 -0.97 8.35
N THR A 36 -9.54 -1.45 9.51
CA THR A 36 -9.56 -2.88 9.86
C THR A 36 -10.95 -3.46 9.75
N LYS A 37 -11.95 -2.85 10.40
CA LYS A 37 -13.34 -3.32 10.39
C LYS A 37 -13.97 -3.36 8.99
N VAL A 38 -13.65 -2.42 8.12
CA VAL A 38 -14.14 -2.43 6.73
C VAL A 38 -13.60 -3.64 5.97
N HIS A 39 -12.30 -3.90 6.06
CA HIS A 39 -11.70 -5.06 5.40
C HIS A 39 -12.16 -6.39 6.01
N GLU A 40 -12.22 -6.49 7.32
CA GLU A 40 -12.78 -7.68 8.00
C GLU A 40 -14.22 -7.99 7.55
N ALA A 41 -15.07 -6.96 7.48
CA ALA A 41 -16.45 -7.12 7.04
C ALA A 41 -16.55 -7.55 5.57
N ALA A 42 -15.73 -6.96 4.70
CA ALA A 42 -15.66 -7.31 3.28
C ALA A 42 -15.18 -8.77 3.08
N HIS A 43 -14.07 -9.13 3.73
CA HIS A 43 -13.52 -10.49 3.64
C HIS A 43 -14.49 -11.55 4.22
N LYS A 44 -15.20 -11.21 5.29
CA LYS A 44 -16.20 -12.12 5.90
C LYS A 44 -17.32 -12.49 4.94
N VAL A 45 -17.68 -11.60 4.01
CA VAL A 45 -18.72 -11.89 2.99
C VAL A 45 -18.13 -12.42 1.67
N GLY A 46 -16.84 -12.78 1.65
CA GLY A 46 -16.17 -13.38 0.49
C GLY A 46 -15.66 -12.37 -0.54
N LEU A 47 -15.58 -11.07 -0.22
CA LEU A 47 -14.97 -10.10 -1.12
C LEU A 47 -13.44 -10.14 -1.01
N GLU A 48 -12.77 -10.20 -2.15
CA GLU A 48 -11.33 -9.97 -2.25
C GLU A 48 -11.00 -8.48 -2.20
N SER A 49 -9.80 -8.14 -1.74
CA SER A 49 -9.30 -6.76 -1.79
C SER A 49 -7.77 -6.73 -1.92
N THR A 50 -7.20 -5.53 -1.96
CA THR A 50 -5.76 -5.32 -1.85
C THR A 50 -5.45 -4.50 -0.60
N ALA A 51 -4.23 -4.59 -0.11
CA ALA A 51 -3.70 -3.67 0.90
C ALA A 51 -2.62 -2.79 0.28
N THR A 52 -2.61 -1.51 0.62
CA THR A 52 -1.62 -0.54 0.14
C THR A 52 -0.89 0.10 1.30
N MET A 53 0.34 0.55 1.07
CA MET A 53 1.08 1.35 2.03
C MET A 53 1.88 2.42 1.30
N MET A 54 1.58 3.69 1.58
CA MET A 54 2.41 4.82 1.17
C MET A 54 3.34 5.18 2.33
N TYR A 55 4.64 5.12 2.09
CA TYR A 55 5.68 5.38 3.10
C TYR A 55 6.68 6.45 2.60
N GLY A 56 7.61 6.86 3.45
CA GLY A 56 8.65 7.85 3.13
C GLY A 56 8.17 9.28 3.33
N HIS A 57 7.31 9.53 4.34
CA HIS A 57 6.85 10.87 4.68
C HIS A 57 7.17 11.24 6.14
N VAL A 58 6.24 11.08 7.09
CA VAL A 58 6.42 11.47 8.50
C VAL A 58 6.45 10.30 9.47
N GLU A 59 6.27 9.10 8.96
CA GLU A 59 6.30 7.88 9.75
C GLU A 59 7.74 7.54 10.19
N LYS A 60 7.81 6.65 11.19
CA LYS A 60 9.05 6.04 11.68
C LYS A 60 9.02 4.54 11.41
N ASP A 61 10.16 3.86 11.51
CA ASP A 61 10.28 2.43 11.25
C ASP A 61 9.26 1.58 12.01
N HIS A 62 8.97 1.91 13.27
CA HIS A 62 8.00 1.16 14.06
C HIS A 62 6.56 1.30 13.53
N HIS A 63 6.19 2.45 12.92
CA HIS A 63 4.87 2.63 12.30
C HIS A 63 4.72 1.75 11.04
N ILE A 64 5.81 1.50 10.33
CA ILE A 64 5.83 0.57 9.18
C ILE A 64 5.58 -0.86 9.67
N ILE A 65 6.26 -1.27 10.74
CA ILE A 65 6.08 -2.60 11.35
C ILE A 65 4.64 -2.76 11.88
N GLU A 66 4.14 -1.78 12.62
CA GLU A 66 2.75 -1.75 13.10
C GLU A 66 1.75 -1.90 11.94
N SER A 67 1.99 -1.25 10.81
CA SER A 67 1.17 -1.38 9.61
C SER A 67 1.17 -2.80 9.05
N PHE A 68 2.33 -3.44 8.97
CA PHE A 68 2.42 -4.84 8.55
C PHE A 68 1.66 -5.77 9.51
N GLU A 69 1.77 -5.56 10.81
CA GLU A 69 1.05 -6.36 11.81
C GLU A 69 -0.47 -6.23 11.64
N HIS A 70 -1.00 -5.02 11.44
CA HIS A 70 -2.42 -4.81 11.19
C HIS A 70 -2.89 -5.52 9.92
N ILE A 71 -2.17 -5.35 8.81
CA ILE A 71 -2.49 -5.99 7.53
C ILE A 71 -2.44 -7.52 7.67
N ARG A 72 -1.39 -8.04 8.30
CA ARG A 72 -1.23 -9.48 8.55
C ARG A 72 -2.40 -10.05 9.35
N ASN A 73 -2.78 -9.38 10.44
CA ASN A 73 -3.86 -9.83 11.31
C ASN A 73 -5.21 -9.88 10.60
N VAL A 74 -5.51 -8.90 9.75
CA VAL A 74 -6.73 -8.91 8.91
C VAL A 74 -6.71 -10.09 7.94
N GLN A 75 -5.58 -10.38 7.32
CA GLN A 75 -5.44 -11.51 6.41
C GLN A 75 -5.55 -12.86 7.16
N ASP A 76 -4.90 -13.00 8.30
CA ASP A 76 -5.00 -14.21 9.12
C ASP A 76 -6.47 -14.50 9.53
N LEU A 77 -7.23 -13.45 9.84
CA LEU A 77 -8.65 -13.59 10.16
C LEU A 77 -9.46 -14.00 8.91
N ALA A 78 -9.17 -13.41 7.75
CA ALA A 78 -9.81 -13.77 6.50
C ALA A 78 -9.57 -15.25 6.15
N LEU A 79 -8.33 -15.72 6.24
CA LEU A 79 -7.98 -17.13 5.99
C LEU A 79 -8.68 -18.10 6.94
N LYS A 80 -8.87 -17.71 8.21
CA LYS A 80 -9.63 -18.51 9.20
C LYS A 80 -11.11 -18.61 8.86
N ASN A 81 -11.69 -17.66 8.15
CA ASN A 81 -13.09 -17.68 7.75
C ASN A 81 -13.38 -18.77 6.69
N GLY A 82 -12.36 -19.24 5.97
CA GLY A 82 -12.46 -20.36 5.03
C GLY A 82 -13.32 -20.08 3.79
N ASN A 83 -13.51 -18.83 3.43
CA ASN A 83 -14.13 -18.38 2.18
C ASN A 83 -13.09 -17.72 1.25
N ASP A 84 -13.53 -17.28 0.08
CA ASP A 84 -12.64 -16.67 -0.93
C ASP A 84 -12.23 -15.23 -0.61
N GLY A 85 -12.71 -14.63 0.48
CA GLY A 85 -12.37 -13.26 0.88
C GLY A 85 -10.96 -13.15 1.46
N GLY A 86 -10.33 -12.01 1.21
CA GLY A 86 -9.00 -11.71 1.75
C GLY A 86 -8.23 -10.71 0.88
N PHE A 87 -7.02 -10.39 1.32
CA PHE A 87 -6.10 -9.62 0.49
C PHE A 87 -5.47 -10.52 -0.58
N THR A 88 -5.60 -10.14 -1.83
CA THR A 88 -4.95 -10.81 -2.96
C THR A 88 -3.54 -10.27 -3.21
N ALA A 89 -3.31 -9.00 -2.91
CA ALA A 89 -1.99 -8.39 -3.08
C ALA A 89 -1.73 -7.29 -2.03
N PHE A 90 -0.44 -7.09 -1.73
CA PHE A 90 0.06 -5.93 -1.03
C PHE A 90 0.86 -5.04 -1.99
N ILE A 91 0.63 -3.71 -1.94
CA ILE A 91 1.17 -2.75 -2.89
C ILE A 91 1.84 -1.59 -2.13
N PRO A 92 3.15 -1.65 -1.86
CA PRO A 92 3.87 -0.52 -1.26
C PRO A 92 4.31 0.47 -2.33
N TRP A 93 4.26 1.75 -2.02
CA TRP A 93 4.74 2.83 -2.87
C TRP A 93 5.26 4.00 -2.05
N SER A 94 6.26 4.71 -2.58
CA SER A 94 6.88 5.82 -1.87
C SER A 94 6.09 7.12 -2.06
N TYR A 95 6.03 7.91 -1.01
CA TYR A 95 5.49 9.25 -1.06
C TYR A 95 6.31 10.12 -2.04
N LYS A 96 5.63 10.93 -2.84
CA LYS A 96 6.23 11.94 -3.72
C LYS A 96 5.83 13.32 -3.22
N LYS A 97 6.82 14.17 -2.94
CA LYS A 97 6.58 15.42 -2.22
C LYS A 97 6.18 16.60 -3.09
N ASP A 98 6.53 16.58 -4.38
CA ASP A 98 6.30 17.71 -5.25
C ASP A 98 4.81 18.12 -5.30
N ASN A 99 4.57 19.42 -5.16
CA ASN A 99 3.22 20.00 -5.16
C ASN A 99 2.27 19.50 -4.06
N THR A 100 2.78 18.90 -2.98
CA THR A 100 1.95 18.41 -1.87
C THR A 100 2.08 19.28 -0.63
N ALA A 101 1.00 19.35 0.17
CA ALA A 101 1.01 20.12 1.42
C ALA A 101 1.94 19.51 2.49
N LEU A 102 2.18 18.21 2.41
CA LEU A 102 3.03 17.47 3.34
C LEU A 102 4.52 17.70 3.09
N ALA A 103 4.91 18.20 1.91
CA ALA A 103 6.29 18.45 1.52
C ALA A 103 7.11 19.27 2.53
N LYS A 104 6.43 20.14 3.29
CA LYS A 104 7.05 21.00 4.32
C LYS A 104 7.59 20.22 5.54
N PHE A 105 7.19 18.97 5.69
CA PHE A 105 7.51 18.11 6.83
C PHE A 105 8.37 16.91 6.43
N VAL A 106 8.72 16.82 5.15
CA VAL A 106 9.51 15.71 4.60
C VAL A 106 10.80 16.28 4.03
N ASP A 107 11.92 15.95 4.66
CA ASP A 107 13.24 16.45 4.24
C ASP A 107 13.66 15.78 2.92
N ASP A 108 13.68 14.46 2.89
CA ASP A 108 14.09 13.65 1.74
C ASP A 108 13.03 12.64 1.32
N GLU A 109 12.91 12.41 0.02
CA GLU A 109 12.08 11.34 -0.52
C GLU A 109 12.75 9.97 -0.37
N ALA A 110 11.92 8.94 -0.17
CA ALA A 110 12.39 7.57 -0.17
C ALA A 110 12.99 7.18 -1.53
N GLY A 111 14.26 6.78 -1.53
CA GLY A 111 14.95 6.34 -2.73
C GLY A 111 14.76 4.85 -3.05
N PRO A 112 15.29 4.39 -4.21
CA PRO A 112 15.15 2.99 -4.65
C PRO A 112 15.62 1.95 -3.64
N ASN A 113 16.69 2.22 -2.90
CA ASN A 113 17.21 1.29 -1.89
C ASN A 113 16.21 1.10 -0.73
N GLN A 114 15.54 2.17 -0.30
CA GLN A 114 14.52 2.08 0.72
C GLN A 114 13.30 1.32 0.21
N TYR A 115 12.90 1.55 -1.04
CA TYR A 115 11.84 0.80 -1.67
C TYR A 115 12.11 -0.70 -1.71
N LEU A 116 13.30 -1.12 -2.15
CA LEU A 116 13.69 -2.52 -2.20
C LEU A 116 13.71 -3.17 -0.82
N ARG A 117 14.12 -2.43 0.23
CA ARG A 117 14.02 -2.89 1.62
C ARG A 117 12.57 -3.10 2.05
N ILE A 118 11.66 -2.19 1.71
CA ILE A 118 10.23 -2.33 2.01
C ILE A 118 9.65 -3.55 1.30
N ILE A 119 9.96 -3.78 0.03
CA ILE A 119 9.54 -4.99 -0.71
C ILE A 119 10.01 -6.26 0.00
N ALA A 120 11.29 -6.32 0.38
CA ALA A 120 11.84 -7.49 1.08
C ALA A 120 11.16 -7.72 2.45
N LEU A 121 10.97 -6.65 3.23
CA LEU A 121 10.25 -6.72 4.50
C LEU A 121 8.79 -7.14 4.31
N SER A 122 8.12 -6.62 3.29
CA SER A 122 6.75 -7.00 2.96
C SER A 122 6.62 -8.51 2.73
N ARG A 123 7.53 -9.09 1.96
CA ARG A 123 7.52 -10.54 1.70
C ARG A 123 7.76 -11.38 2.96
N ILE A 124 8.59 -10.88 3.90
CA ILE A 124 8.87 -11.57 5.16
C ILE A 124 7.69 -11.42 6.13
N MET A 125 7.15 -10.21 6.25
CA MET A 125 6.11 -9.89 7.23
C MET A 125 4.71 -10.32 6.79
N LEU A 126 4.45 -10.37 5.48
CA LEU A 126 3.16 -10.67 4.86
C LEU A 126 3.21 -11.96 4.03
N ASP A 127 3.83 -13.01 4.59
CA ASP A 127 3.91 -14.34 3.94
C ASP A 127 2.54 -15.00 3.74
N ASN A 128 1.51 -14.49 4.42
CA ASN A 128 0.11 -14.88 4.30
C ASN A 128 -0.65 -14.16 3.16
N ILE A 129 -0.04 -13.17 2.47
CA ILE A 129 -0.61 -12.50 1.31
C ILE A 129 0.03 -13.08 0.03
N PRO A 130 -0.78 -13.53 -0.96
CA PRO A 130 -0.27 -14.22 -2.14
C PRO A 130 0.74 -13.40 -2.92
N HIS A 131 0.42 -12.14 -3.21
CA HIS A 131 1.21 -11.31 -4.12
C HIS A 131 1.73 -10.03 -3.46
N ILE A 132 2.99 -9.69 -3.74
CA ILE A 132 3.59 -8.39 -3.44
C ILE A 132 3.84 -7.69 -4.78
N GLN A 133 3.11 -6.60 -5.02
CA GLN A 133 3.19 -5.89 -6.29
C GLN A 133 4.32 -4.86 -6.29
N ALA A 134 5.12 -4.87 -7.35
CA ALA A 134 6.12 -3.85 -7.62
C ALA A 134 5.46 -2.59 -8.22
N SER A 135 5.52 -1.46 -7.51
CA SER A 135 4.93 -0.19 -7.94
C SER A 135 5.83 0.54 -8.94
N TRP A 136 6.03 -0.03 -10.13
CA TRP A 136 6.91 0.54 -11.16
C TRP A 136 6.48 1.95 -11.60
N PHE A 137 5.22 2.28 -11.49
CA PHE A 137 4.68 3.60 -11.85
C PHE A 137 5.20 4.71 -10.94
N SER A 138 5.43 4.43 -9.65
CA SER A 138 5.99 5.38 -8.68
C SER A 138 7.51 5.29 -8.57
N GLU A 139 8.09 4.11 -8.80
CA GLU A 139 9.52 3.86 -8.53
C GLU A 139 10.38 3.77 -9.80
N GLY A 140 9.74 3.77 -10.97
CA GLY A 140 10.39 3.57 -12.25
C GLY A 140 10.54 2.11 -12.64
N LYS A 141 10.53 1.85 -13.95
CA LYS A 141 10.56 0.48 -14.51
C LYS A 141 11.78 -0.33 -14.05
N LYS A 142 12.96 0.29 -13.99
CA LYS A 142 14.19 -0.40 -13.57
C LYS A 142 14.12 -0.85 -12.12
N THR A 143 13.67 0.02 -11.23
CA THR A 143 13.49 -0.32 -9.80
C THR A 143 12.42 -1.39 -9.63
N GLY A 144 11.30 -1.29 -10.35
CA GLY A 144 10.26 -2.32 -10.37
C GLY A 144 10.78 -3.69 -10.81
N GLN A 145 11.60 -3.75 -11.87
CA GLN A 145 12.22 -5.01 -12.32
C GLN A 145 13.16 -5.60 -11.27
N ILE A 146 13.93 -4.76 -10.58
CA ILE A 146 14.81 -5.21 -9.50
C ILE A 146 13.99 -5.72 -8.31
N ALA A 147 12.86 -5.10 -8.00
CA ALA A 147 11.97 -5.49 -6.91
C ALA A 147 11.48 -6.94 -7.03
N LEU A 148 11.33 -7.48 -8.25
CA LEU A 148 11.02 -8.90 -8.48
C LEU A 148 12.09 -9.87 -7.92
N ARG A 149 13.30 -9.39 -7.69
CA ARG A 149 14.36 -10.17 -7.03
C ARG A 149 14.44 -9.96 -5.52
N PHE A 150 13.65 -9.02 -5.01
CA PHE A 150 13.59 -8.69 -3.58
C PHE A 150 12.32 -9.19 -2.90
N GLY A 151 11.47 -9.93 -3.62
CA GLY A 151 10.27 -10.55 -3.05
C GLY A 151 8.94 -10.14 -3.68
N ALA A 152 8.93 -9.14 -4.59
CA ALA A 152 7.77 -8.90 -5.43
C ALA A 152 7.62 -10.04 -6.45
N ASP A 153 6.39 -10.38 -6.79
CA ASP A 153 6.02 -11.40 -7.77
C ASP A 153 4.95 -10.93 -8.76
N ASP A 154 4.49 -9.70 -8.59
CA ASP A 154 3.59 -8.99 -9.49
C ASP A 154 4.21 -7.66 -9.91
N PHE A 155 4.31 -7.40 -11.21
CA PHE A 155 4.86 -6.13 -11.71
C PHE A 155 3.84 -5.00 -11.73
N GLY A 156 2.55 -5.33 -11.59
CA GLY A 156 1.44 -4.41 -11.78
C GLY A 156 1.07 -4.18 -13.25
N GLY A 157 -0.11 -3.66 -13.45
CA GLY A 157 -0.64 -3.38 -14.77
C GLY A 157 -0.20 -2.03 -15.34
N THR A 158 -0.64 -1.75 -16.57
CA THR A 158 -0.51 -0.44 -17.20
C THR A 158 -1.61 0.49 -16.66
N LEU A 159 -1.22 1.68 -16.18
CA LEU A 159 -2.16 2.69 -15.75
C LEU A 159 -2.65 3.49 -16.97
N PHE A 160 -3.95 3.49 -17.17
CA PHE A 160 -4.56 4.15 -18.33
C PHE A 160 -4.62 5.66 -18.19
N ASP A 161 -4.89 6.14 -16.97
CA ASP A 161 -5.18 7.56 -16.70
C ASP A 161 -4.71 7.93 -15.30
N GLU A 162 -3.39 7.98 -15.11
CA GLU A 162 -2.77 8.27 -13.83
C GLU A 162 -2.51 9.78 -13.68
N ASN A 163 -3.43 10.46 -13.02
CA ASN A 163 -3.36 11.91 -12.81
C ASN A 163 -2.77 12.30 -11.45
N VAL A 164 -2.81 11.42 -10.45
CA VAL A 164 -2.35 11.72 -9.09
C VAL A 164 -0.83 11.83 -9.04
N MET A 165 -0.13 10.85 -9.61
CA MET A 165 1.34 10.88 -9.70
C MET A 165 1.85 11.99 -10.61
N LEU A 166 1.11 12.29 -11.70
CA LEU A 166 1.41 13.42 -12.58
C LEU A 166 1.29 14.75 -11.82
N ALA A 167 0.24 14.93 -11.01
CA ALA A 167 0.06 16.12 -10.18
C ALA A 167 1.15 16.27 -9.11
N ALA A 168 1.70 15.15 -8.60
CA ALA A 168 2.84 15.11 -7.68
C ALA A 168 4.21 15.25 -8.38
N GLY A 169 4.25 15.59 -9.68
CA GLY A 169 5.49 15.86 -10.43
C GLY A 169 6.19 14.61 -10.98
N PHE A 170 5.58 13.43 -10.89
CA PHE A 170 6.21 12.17 -11.29
C PHE A 170 5.70 11.65 -12.63
N TYR A 171 6.60 11.51 -13.62
CA TYR A 171 6.27 11.22 -15.03
C TYR A 171 6.83 9.88 -15.50
N ASN A 172 6.39 8.77 -14.93
CA ASN A 172 6.66 7.46 -15.52
C ASN A 172 5.56 7.10 -16.51
N ARG A 173 5.84 7.18 -17.80
CA ARG A 173 4.93 6.71 -18.84
C ARG A 173 5.36 5.33 -19.32
N THR A 174 4.40 4.43 -19.52
CA THR A 174 4.60 3.30 -20.42
C THR A 174 4.64 3.83 -21.83
N THR A 175 5.77 3.73 -22.50
CA THR A 175 5.78 3.66 -23.96
C THR A 175 5.42 2.23 -24.33
N GLU A 176 4.48 2.06 -25.23
CA GLU A 176 4.19 0.79 -25.90
C GLU A 176 5.44 0.14 -26.44
#